data_4d0d70720e5f4f2287490a841a46c2e4
#
_entry.id   4d0d70720e5f4f2287490a841a46c2e4
#
_cell.length_a   1.000
_cell.length_b   1.000
_cell.length_c   1.000
_cell.angle_alpha   90.00
_cell.angle_beta   90.00
_cell.angle_gamma   90.00
#
_symmetry.space_group_name_H-M   'P 1'
#
loop_
_entity.id
_entity.type
_entity.pdbx_description
1 polymer ?
#
loop_
_entity_poly.entity_id
_entity_poly.type
_entity_poly.pdbx_seq_one_letter_code
_entity_poly.pdbx_strand_id
1 'polypeptide(L)'
;MRMCARFGLKMDVGCPNNPEYSPEQIILDEIADLSKDTKAEVRVIQDAAEAAQDSDVIYTDSWMSYGIAAEKEEERKKAFIPFQVTSSIMQSAKPDAVFMNYLPVMRGYEQTAEVIYGPQSIVFDQAENRLHIQKAIMLFLRGKF
;
A
#
# COMPACT_ATOMS: atom_id res chain seq x y z
N MET A 1 -0.16 7.24 2.95
CA MET A 1 -1.13 8.07 3.67
C MET A 1 -0.94 9.57 3.35
N ARG A 2 0.16 10.25 3.75
CA ARG A 2 0.37 11.71 3.56
C ARG A 2 0.16 12.20 2.12
N MET A 3 0.65 11.48 1.13
CA MET A 3 0.45 11.86 -0.28
C MET A 3 -1.01 11.74 -0.69
N CYS A 4 -1.70 10.67 -0.28
CA CYS A 4 -3.13 10.53 -0.56
C CYS A 4 -3.93 11.69 0.04
N ALA A 5 -3.64 12.06 1.30
CA ALA A 5 -4.27 13.21 1.94
C ALA A 5 -4.01 14.52 1.18
N ARG A 6 -2.77 14.76 0.72
CA ARG A 6 -2.43 15.98 -0.04
C ARG A 6 -3.07 16.04 -1.43
N PHE A 7 -3.31 14.89 -2.06
CA PHE A 7 -3.93 14.82 -3.39
C PHE A 7 -5.46 14.65 -3.34
N GLY A 8 -6.08 14.67 -2.17
CA GLY A 8 -7.52 14.54 -2.06
C GLY A 8 -8.04 13.14 -2.41
N LEU A 9 -7.20 12.11 -2.23
CA LEU A 9 -7.57 10.73 -2.54
C LEU A 9 -8.29 10.07 -1.35
N LYS A 10 -9.15 9.10 -1.65
CA LYS A 10 -9.68 8.16 -0.66
C LYS A 10 -8.66 7.05 -0.45
N MET A 11 -8.43 6.66 0.80
CA MET A 11 -7.50 5.60 1.14
C MET A 11 -8.01 4.78 2.32
N ASP A 12 -8.17 3.50 2.12
CA ASP A 12 -8.45 2.53 3.17
C ASP A 12 -7.17 1.77 3.51
N VAL A 13 -6.78 1.80 4.78
CA VAL A 13 -5.59 1.12 5.29
C VAL A 13 -6.03 -0.17 5.97
N GLY A 14 -5.93 -1.29 5.27
CA GLY A 14 -6.17 -2.61 5.82
C GLY A 14 -5.00 -3.07 6.70
N CYS A 15 -5.23 -3.25 8.00
CA CYS A 15 -4.19 -3.74 8.92
C CYS A 15 -4.80 -4.52 10.10
N PRO A 16 -4.02 -5.43 10.73
CA PRO A 16 -4.44 -6.12 11.94
C PRO A 16 -4.82 -5.15 13.07
N ASN A 17 -5.80 -5.53 13.89
CA ASN A 17 -6.18 -4.77 15.09
C ASN A 17 -5.14 -4.97 16.20
N ASN A 18 -3.96 -4.40 15.98
CA ASN A 18 -2.84 -4.43 16.90
C ASN A 18 -2.08 -3.09 16.80
N PRO A 19 -1.83 -2.38 17.91
CA PRO A 19 -1.11 -1.11 17.90
C PRO A 19 0.28 -1.18 17.26
N GLU A 20 0.97 -2.33 17.30
CA GLU A 20 2.27 -2.53 16.63
C GLU A 20 2.15 -2.52 15.10
N TYR A 21 0.98 -2.83 14.56
CA TYR A 21 0.73 -2.99 13.11
C TYR A 21 -0.22 -1.94 12.54
N SER A 22 -0.73 -1.07 13.39
CA SER A 22 -1.62 0.02 12.99
C SER A 22 -0.83 1.33 12.82
N PRO A 23 -1.32 2.27 12.01
CA PRO A 23 -0.73 3.61 11.95
C PRO A 23 -0.73 4.29 13.32
N GLU A 24 0.37 4.96 13.66
CA GLU A 24 0.50 5.72 14.90
C GLU A 24 -0.51 6.88 14.92
N GLN A 25 -1.06 7.19 16.11
CA GLN A 25 -2.05 8.25 16.26
C GLN A 25 -1.56 9.61 15.77
N ILE A 26 -0.28 9.93 15.99
CA ILE A 26 0.31 11.19 15.52
C ILE A 26 0.24 11.32 13.98
N ILE A 27 0.36 10.19 13.26
CA ILE A 27 0.23 10.17 11.80
C ILE A 27 -1.23 10.36 11.39
N LEU A 28 -2.17 9.73 12.10
CA LEU A 28 -3.60 9.89 11.85
C LEU A 28 -4.05 11.33 12.08
N ASP A 29 -3.57 11.98 13.12
CA ASP A 29 -3.86 13.40 13.42
C ASP A 29 -3.30 14.31 12.32
N GLU A 30 -2.08 14.09 11.87
CA GLU A 30 -1.48 14.82 10.74
C GLU A 30 -2.30 14.64 9.45
N ILE A 31 -2.74 13.41 9.16
CA ILE A 31 -3.57 13.11 7.99
C ILE A 31 -4.92 13.84 8.08
N ALA A 32 -5.55 13.84 9.26
CA ALA A 32 -6.80 14.55 9.48
C ALA A 32 -6.64 16.06 9.21
N ASP A 33 -5.54 16.65 9.63
CA ASP A 33 -5.24 18.06 9.35
C ASP A 33 -5.03 18.33 7.86
N LEU A 34 -4.21 17.52 7.18
CA LEU A 34 -3.97 17.64 5.74
C LEU A 34 -5.25 17.44 4.90
N SER A 35 -6.17 16.61 5.37
CA SER A 35 -7.41 16.31 4.66
C SER A 35 -8.44 17.44 4.71
N LYS A 36 -8.31 18.38 5.65
CA LYS A 36 -9.25 19.52 5.78
C LYS A 36 -9.31 20.36 4.50
N ASP A 37 -8.17 20.55 3.84
CA ASP A 37 -8.07 21.39 2.65
C ASP A 37 -8.37 20.62 1.35
N THR A 38 -8.20 19.30 1.35
CA THR A 38 -8.24 18.48 0.13
C THR A 38 -9.50 17.61 0.02
N LYS A 39 -10.26 17.46 1.11
CA LYS A 39 -11.40 16.53 1.23
C LYS A 39 -11.00 15.06 1.07
N ALA A 40 -9.73 14.73 1.31
CA ALA A 40 -9.29 13.34 1.33
C ALA A 40 -9.98 12.57 2.47
N GLU A 41 -10.24 11.30 2.22
CA GLU A 41 -10.80 10.40 3.23
C GLU A 41 -9.78 9.29 3.49
N VAL A 42 -9.31 9.15 4.72
CA VAL A 42 -8.40 8.07 5.10
C VAL A 42 -9.01 7.30 6.27
N ARG A 43 -9.22 6.00 6.10
CA ARG A 43 -9.80 5.11 7.11
C ARG A 43 -8.83 3.99 7.43
N VAL A 44 -8.87 3.48 8.66
CA VAL A 44 -8.16 2.26 9.08
C VAL A 44 -9.18 1.16 9.27
N ILE A 45 -9.01 0.05 8.58
CA ILE A 45 -9.98 -1.06 8.49
C ILE A 45 -9.29 -2.36 8.87
N GLN A 46 -9.93 -3.17 9.71
CA GLN A 46 -9.39 -4.44 10.19
C GLN A 46 -9.86 -5.66 9.38
N ASP A 47 -10.43 -5.43 8.21
CA ASP A 47 -10.83 -6.47 7.25
C ASP A 47 -10.26 -6.14 5.88
N ALA A 48 -9.56 -7.09 5.28
CA ALA A 48 -8.87 -6.88 4.00
C ALA A 48 -9.85 -6.75 2.83
N ALA A 49 -10.96 -7.49 2.84
CA ALA A 49 -11.95 -7.45 1.78
C ALA A 49 -12.74 -6.13 1.82
N GLU A 50 -13.09 -5.67 3.04
CA GLU A 50 -13.72 -4.36 3.23
C GLU A 50 -12.79 -3.23 2.79
N ALA A 51 -11.49 -3.30 3.16
CA ALA A 51 -10.50 -2.29 2.76
C ALA A 51 -10.27 -2.26 1.23
N ALA A 52 -10.45 -3.39 0.55
CA ALA A 52 -10.31 -3.49 -0.91
C ALA A 52 -11.57 -3.10 -1.67
N GLN A 53 -12.72 -3.00 -1.00
CA GLN A 53 -14.01 -2.84 -1.66
C GLN A 53 -14.06 -1.60 -2.54
N ASP A 54 -14.46 -1.80 -3.81
CA ASP A 54 -14.62 -0.75 -4.82
C ASP A 54 -13.39 0.14 -5.05
N SER A 55 -12.19 -0.34 -4.64
CA SER A 55 -10.95 0.40 -4.84
C SER A 55 -10.50 0.38 -6.31
N ASP A 56 -9.82 1.46 -6.75
CA ASP A 56 -9.16 1.56 -8.06
C ASP A 56 -7.74 0.97 -8.01
N VAL A 57 -7.12 0.98 -6.83
CA VAL A 57 -5.74 0.52 -6.62
C VAL A 57 -5.65 -0.28 -5.35
N ILE A 58 -5.09 -1.48 -5.42
CA ILE A 58 -4.66 -2.25 -4.25
C ILE A 58 -3.14 -2.18 -4.16
N TYR A 59 -2.65 -1.67 -3.03
CA TYR A 59 -1.23 -1.49 -2.77
C TYR A 59 -0.84 -2.24 -1.50
N THR A 60 0.15 -3.11 -1.57
CA THR A 60 0.67 -3.77 -0.36
C THR A 60 2.12 -3.41 -0.08
N ASP A 61 2.47 -3.40 1.20
CA ASP A 61 3.82 -3.14 1.70
C ASP A 61 4.42 -4.43 2.26
N SER A 62 5.73 -4.47 2.44
CA SER A 62 6.44 -5.64 2.99
C SER A 62 6.08 -5.89 4.44
N TRP A 63 5.78 -7.15 4.77
CA TRP A 63 5.56 -7.55 6.16
C TRP A 63 6.85 -7.62 6.96
N MET A 64 7.98 -7.84 6.28
CA MET A 64 9.32 -7.87 6.87
C MET A 64 10.18 -6.77 6.26
N SER A 65 10.29 -5.66 6.96
CA SER A 65 11.14 -4.53 6.56
C SER A 65 12.51 -4.60 7.23
N TYR A 66 13.48 -3.87 6.71
CA TYR A 66 14.79 -3.72 7.34
C TYR A 66 14.66 -3.25 8.79
N GLY A 67 15.39 -3.91 9.69
CA GLY A 67 15.39 -3.58 11.12
C GLY A 67 14.38 -4.38 11.95
N ILE A 68 13.51 -5.18 11.33
CA ILE A 68 12.68 -6.13 12.07
C ILE A 68 13.51 -7.38 12.37
N ALA A 69 13.54 -7.80 13.64
CA ALA A 69 14.25 -8.99 14.05
C ALA A 69 13.66 -10.25 13.42
N ALA A 70 14.51 -11.17 12.95
CA ALA A 70 14.06 -12.38 12.26
C ALA A 70 13.13 -13.26 13.13
N GLU A 71 13.33 -13.22 14.45
CA GLU A 71 12.51 -13.96 15.42
C GLU A 71 11.05 -13.52 15.43
N LYS A 72 10.75 -12.30 14.96
CA LYS A 72 9.38 -11.77 14.83
C LYS A 72 8.66 -12.20 13.53
N GLU A 73 9.36 -12.85 12.61
CA GLU A 73 8.82 -13.19 11.28
C GLU A 73 7.54 -14.01 11.36
N GLU A 74 7.56 -15.11 12.11
CA GLU A 74 6.41 -16.01 12.23
C GLU A 74 5.21 -15.36 12.92
N GLU A 75 5.45 -14.53 13.93
CA GLU A 75 4.41 -13.78 14.61
C GLU A 75 3.74 -12.79 13.66
N ARG A 76 4.56 -11.99 12.95
CA ARG A 76 4.09 -11.00 11.97
C ARG A 76 3.33 -11.69 10.83
N LYS A 77 3.87 -12.76 10.29
CA LYS A 77 3.22 -13.53 9.24
C LYS A 77 1.84 -14.01 9.67
N LYS A 78 1.70 -14.57 10.88
CA LYS A 78 0.39 -14.99 11.40
C LYS A 78 -0.59 -13.82 11.54
N ALA A 79 -0.12 -12.65 11.95
CA ALA A 79 -0.96 -11.47 12.10
C ALA A 79 -1.41 -10.91 10.74
N PHE A 80 -0.53 -10.94 9.73
CA PHE A 80 -0.80 -10.34 8.44
C PHE A 80 -1.40 -11.28 7.40
N ILE A 81 -1.36 -12.61 7.59
CA ILE A 81 -1.92 -13.57 6.61
C ILE A 81 -3.40 -13.28 6.24
N PRO A 82 -4.28 -12.79 7.14
CA PRO A 82 -5.64 -12.39 6.76
C PRO A 82 -5.69 -11.19 5.81
N PHE A 83 -4.59 -10.45 5.70
CA PHE A 83 -4.44 -9.27 4.81
C PHE A 83 -3.63 -9.57 3.55
N GLN A 84 -3.30 -10.83 3.30
CA GLN A 84 -2.62 -11.23 2.06
C GLN A 84 -3.50 -10.90 0.85
N VAL A 85 -2.94 -10.18 -0.13
CA VAL A 85 -3.65 -9.88 -1.36
C VAL A 85 -3.72 -11.16 -2.22
N THR A 86 -4.90 -11.73 -2.26
CA THR A 86 -5.27 -12.91 -3.04
C THR A 86 -6.16 -12.52 -4.22
N SER A 87 -6.43 -13.46 -5.14
CA SER A 87 -7.42 -13.25 -6.19
C SER A 87 -8.80 -12.88 -5.64
N SER A 88 -9.18 -13.41 -4.47
CA SER A 88 -10.44 -13.07 -3.81
C SER A 88 -10.46 -11.60 -3.34
N ILE A 89 -9.36 -11.10 -2.76
CA ILE A 89 -9.24 -9.70 -2.38
C ILE A 89 -9.28 -8.79 -3.62
N MET A 90 -8.59 -9.17 -4.71
CA MET A 90 -8.66 -8.42 -5.97
C MET A 90 -10.08 -8.36 -6.55
N GLN A 91 -10.89 -9.41 -6.37
CA GLN A 91 -12.31 -9.43 -6.80
C GLN A 91 -13.22 -8.50 -5.98
N SER A 92 -12.83 -8.08 -4.78
CA SER A 92 -13.56 -7.07 -3.99
C SER A 92 -13.36 -5.66 -4.53
N ALA A 93 -12.27 -5.41 -5.25
CA ALA A 93 -11.99 -4.15 -5.91
C ALA A 93 -12.78 -4.01 -7.22
N LYS A 94 -12.67 -2.85 -7.87
CA LYS A 94 -13.24 -2.65 -9.21
C LYS A 94 -12.66 -3.63 -10.23
N PRO A 95 -13.40 -4.00 -11.28
CA PRO A 95 -12.91 -4.93 -12.30
C PRO A 95 -11.64 -4.48 -13.03
N ASP A 96 -11.42 -3.18 -13.11
CA ASP A 96 -10.27 -2.53 -13.73
C ASP A 96 -9.23 -2.04 -12.70
N ALA A 97 -9.39 -2.42 -11.43
CA ALA A 97 -8.43 -2.11 -10.39
C ALA A 97 -7.04 -2.67 -10.70
N VAL A 98 -6.01 -1.92 -10.34
CA VAL A 98 -4.62 -2.35 -10.51
C VAL A 98 -3.99 -2.77 -9.18
N PHE A 99 -3.10 -3.76 -9.25
CA PHE A 99 -2.28 -4.19 -8.13
C PHE A 99 -0.88 -3.56 -8.21
N MET A 100 -0.40 -3.05 -7.09
CA MET A 100 0.91 -2.41 -6.95
C MET A 100 1.69 -2.95 -5.75
N ASN A 101 3.01 -3.05 -5.91
CA ASN A 101 3.98 -3.27 -4.84
C ASN A 101 5.34 -2.74 -5.31
N TYR A 102 6.11 -2.15 -4.41
CA TYR A 102 7.35 -1.42 -4.77
C TYR A 102 8.59 -2.29 -5.02
N LEU A 103 8.49 -3.60 -4.96
CA LEU A 103 9.60 -4.55 -5.14
C LEU A 103 10.90 -4.18 -4.34
N PRO A 104 11.65 -5.15 -3.82
CA PRO A 104 11.41 -6.60 -3.93
C PRO A 104 10.29 -7.07 -3.01
N VAL A 105 9.68 -8.22 -3.32
CA VAL A 105 8.60 -8.83 -2.55
C VAL A 105 8.95 -10.25 -2.14
N MET A 106 8.36 -10.72 -1.05
CA MET A 106 8.42 -12.12 -0.64
C MET A 106 7.21 -12.87 -1.21
N ARG A 107 7.48 -13.92 -2.01
CA ARG A 107 6.39 -14.74 -2.59
C ARG A 107 5.62 -15.47 -1.51
N GLY A 108 4.30 -15.43 -1.60
CA GLY A 108 3.43 -16.09 -0.63
C GLY A 108 3.31 -15.38 0.72
N TYR A 109 3.81 -14.15 0.82
CA TYR A 109 3.63 -13.27 1.99
C TYR A 109 2.56 -12.22 1.66
N GLU A 110 2.94 -11.04 1.23
CA GLU A 110 2.04 -9.89 1.03
C GLU A 110 0.99 -10.15 -0.05
N GLN A 111 1.31 -10.95 -1.05
CA GLN A 111 0.43 -11.33 -2.15
C GLN A 111 0.73 -12.74 -2.67
N THR A 112 -0.26 -13.31 -3.36
CA THR A 112 -0.08 -14.58 -4.06
C THR A 112 0.62 -14.39 -5.40
N ALA A 113 1.17 -15.49 -5.96
CA ALA A 113 1.80 -15.47 -7.28
C ALA A 113 0.81 -15.08 -8.39
N GLU A 114 -0.45 -15.52 -8.29
CA GLU A 114 -1.50 -15.20 -9.25
C GLU A 114 -1.79 -13.70 -9.30
N VAL A 115 -1.67 -13.01 -8.18
CA VAL A 115 -1.89 -11.56 -8.12
C VAL A 115 -0.70 -10.82 -8.71
N ILE A 116 0.53 -11.11 -8.27
CA ILE A 116 1.71 -10.36 -8.72
C ILE A 116 2.01 -10.56 -10.22
N TYR A 117 1.70 -11.74 -10.77
CA TYR A 117 1.88 -12.04 -12.20
C TYR A 117 0.57 -11.98 -13.01
N GLY A 118 -0.53 -11.57 -12.35
CA GLY A 118 -1.83 -11.47 -12.97
C GLY A 118 -1.97 -10.22 -13.87
N PRO A 119 -3.05 -10.18 -14.67
CA PRO A 119 -3.25 -9.11 -15.66
C PRO A 119 -3.50 -7.72 -15.04
N GLN A 120 -3.89 -7.65 -13.78
CA GLN A 120 -4.10 -6.40 -13.06
C GLN A 120 -2.83 -5.87 -12.38
N SER A 121 -1.74 -6.63 -12.40
CA SER A 121 -0.48 -6.23 -11.77
C SER A 121 0.31 -5.26 -12.64
N ILE A 122 0.68 -4.13 -12.05
CA ILE A 122 1.56 -3.13 -12.68
C ILE A 122 2.86 -2.93 -11.90
N VAL A 123 3.27 -3.95 -11.12
CA VAL A 123 4.46 -3.86 -10.25
C VAL A 123 5.75 -3.61 -11.01
N PHE A 124 5.88 -4.14 -12.24
CA PHE A 124 7.07 -3.94 -13.06
C PHE A 124 7.10 -2.53 -13.65
N ASP A 125 5.97 -2.02 -14.14
CA ASP A 125 5.85 -0.63 -14.60
C ASP A 125 6.12 0.36 -13.46
N GLN A 126 5.62 0.06 -12.25
CA GLN A 126 5.92 0.84 -11.06
C GLN A 126 7.41 0.84 -10.74
N ALA A 127 8.09 -0.29 -10.83
CA ALA A 127 9.53 -0.41 -10.58
C ALA A 127 10.34 0.38 -11.61
N GLU A 128 9.98 0.32 -12.89
CA GLU A 128 10.59 1.12 -13.95
C GLU A 128 10.38 2.61 -13.73
N ASN A 129 9.17 3.03 -13.41
CA ASN A 129 8.82 4.43 -13.15
C ASN A 129 9.62 5.07 -12.00
N ARG A 130 10.12 4.30 -11.04
CA ARG A 130 11.04 4.82 -10.03
C ARG A 130 12.29 5.45 -10.64
N LEU A 131 12.84 4.85 -11.70
CA LEU A 131 13.99 5.43 -12.41
C LEU A 131 13.62 6.75 -13.09
N HIS A 132 12.49 6.77 -13.76
CA HIS A 132 12.04 7.94 -14.53
C HIS A 132 11.72 9.13 -13.64
N ILE A 133 10.95 8.93 -12.56
CA ILE A 133 10.58 10.00 -11.64
C ILE A 133 11.78 10.56 -10.88
N GLN A 134 12.73 9.70 -10.47
CA GLN A 134 13.94 10.16 -9.79
C GLN A 134 14.81 11.03 -10.71
N LYS A 135 14.97 10.65 -11.99
CA LYS A 135 15.65 11.48 -12.99
C LYS A 135 14.94 12.82 -13.17
N ALA A 136 13.61 12.83 -13.30
CA ALA A 136 12.82 14.04 -13.45
C ALA A 136 12.98 14.99 -12.24
N ILE A 137 12.94 14.46 -11.02
CA ILE A 137 13.17 15.23 -9.79
C ILE A 137 14.57 15.85 -9.78
N MET A 138 15.59 15.09 -10.13
CA MET A 138 16.97 15.61 -10.19
C MET A 138 17.12 16.74 -11.22
N LEU A 139 16.51 16.61 -12.39
CA LEU A 139 16.52 17.66 -13.42
C LEU A 139 15.76 18.90 -12.96
N PHE A 140 14.60 18.71 -12.35
CA PHE A 140 13.79 19.81 -11.78
C PHE A 140 14.59 20.61 -10.74
N LEU A 141 15.21 19.92 -9.77
CA LEU A 141 16.03 20.56 -8.74
C LEU A 141 17.26 21.29 -9.31
N ARG A 142 17.73 20.89 -10.49
CA ARG A 142 18.83 21.54 -11.22
C ARG A 142 18.36 22.68 -12.15
N GLY A 143 17.07 22.97 -12.19
CA GLY A 143 16.50 23.96 -13.12
C GLY A 143 16.73 23.61 -14.60
N LYS A 144 16.66 22.33 -14.94
CA LYS A 144 16.89 21.79 -16.30
C LYS A 144 15.61 21.27 -16.96
N PHE A 145 14.49 21.91 -16.71
CA PHE A 145 13.23 21.71 -17.43
C PHE A 145 12.97 22.86 -18.37
#